data_3e9b640a2e8924d6e60f44171e6dce6b
#
_entry.id   3e9b640a2e8924d6e60f44171e6dce6b
#
_cell.length_a   1.000
_cell.length_b   1.000
_cell.length_c   1.000
_cell.angle_alpha   90.00
_cell.angle_beta   90.00
_cell.angle_gamma   90.00
#
_symmetry.space_group_name_H-M   'P 1'
#
loop_
_entity.id
_entity.type
_entity.pdbx_description
1 polymer ?
#
loop_
_entity_poly.entity_id
_entity_poly.type
_entity_poly.pdbx_seq_one_letter_code
_entity_poly.pdbx_strand_id
1 'polypeptide(L)'
;HALRDGKSRLSRADRERLLGYLEGTGRSILPEPDVLLTTTPKVTGLDGRKMSKSYGNTIGLREDPDEVAKKLKTMQTDPARVRRTDPGNPEKCPVWDLHQLYSDAETQRWVDQGCRSAGIGCLECKKPVIDKIVEEVTGMRQRAQEYEDNPDLVHGIIAEGCEKARAVAGQTLDDVKQAMGLAYR
;
A
#
# COMPACT_ATOMS: atom_id res chain seq x y z
N HIS A 1 22.17 23.92 -3.66
CA HIS A 1 20.83 24.02 -4.27
C HIS A 1 20.83 23.52 -5.73
N ALA A 2 21.76 23.94 -6.60
CA ALA A 2 21.82 23.50 -8.01
C ALA A 2 21.99 21.98 -8.21
N LEU A 3 22.66 21.29 -7.28
CA LEU A 3 22.83 19.81 -7.33
C LEU A 3 21.55 19.05 -6.99
N ARG A 4 20.66 19.61 -6.17
CA ARG A 4 19.35 18.99 -5.86
C ARG A 4 18.38 19.07 -7.06
N ASP A 5 18.38 20.19 -7.77
CA ASP A 5 17.50 20.40 -8.92
C ASP A 5 17.96 19.61 -10.16
N GLY A 6 19.26 19.29 -10.28
CA GLY A 6 19.82 18.44 -11.33
C GLY A 6 19.56 16.93 -11.14
N LYS A 7 19.40 16.47 -9.90
CA LYS A 7 19.21 15.04 -9.57
C LYS A 7 17.98 14.42 -10.24
N SER A 8 16.90 15.18 -10.44
CA SER A 8 15.67 14.69 -11.05
C SER A 8 15.75 14.44 -12.54
N ARG A 9 16.78 14.98 -13.23
CA ARG A 9 16.98 14.89 -14.68
C ARG A 9 18.02 13.86 -15.09
N LEU A 10 18.76 13.30 -14.14
CA LEU A 10 19.80 12.32 -14.41
C LEU A 10 19.26 10.90 -14.31
N SER A 11 19.75 10.00 -15.16
CA SER A 11 19.48 8.58 -14.99
C SER A 11 20.04 8.09 -13.66
N ARG A 12 19.54 6.94 -13.17
CA ARG A 12 20.03 6.32 -11.93
C ARG A 12 21.54 6.08 -11.99
N ALA A 13 22.03 5.54 -13.11
CA ALA A 13 23.45 5.27 -13.33
C ALA A 13 24.30 6.55 -13.31
N ASP A 14 23.79 7.66 -13.87
CA ASP A 14 24.51 8.93 -13.89
C ASP A 14 24.52 9.59 -12.49
N ARG A 15 23.46 9.43 -11.70
CA ARG A 15 23.43 9.87 -10.31
C ARG A 15 24.45 9.12 -9.44
N GLU A 16 24.53 7.80 -9.60
CA GLU A 16 25.51 6.97 -8.89
C GLU A 16 26.96 7.35 -9.26
N ARG A 17 27.23 7.58 -10.55
CA ARG A 17 28.54 8.06 -11.01
C ARG A 17 28.91 9.43 -10.45
N LEU A 18 27.95 10.36 -10.44
CA LEU A 18 28.18 11.72 -9.92
C LEU A 18 28.46 11.69 -8.43
N LEU A 19 27.75 10.88 -7.66
CA LEU A 19 27.98 10.71 -6.22
C LEU A 19 29.38 10.14 -5.96
N GLY A 20 29.77 9.05 -6.63
CA GLY A 20 31.10 8.48 -6.50
C GLY A 20 32.21 9.45 -6.89
N TYR A 21 31.99 10.32 -7.87
CA TYR A 21 32.93 11.35 -8.26
C TYR A 21 33.06 12.47 -7.18
N LEU A 22 31.93 12.90 -6.61
CA LEU A 22 31.91 13.91 -5.54
C LEU A 22 32.55 13.42 -4.24
N GLU A 23 32.51 12.12 -3.98
CA GLU A 23 33.20 11.49 -2.84
C GLU A 23 34.70 11.28 -3.08
N GLY A 24 35.22 11.69 -4.24
CA GLY A 24 36.65 11.62 -4.57
C GLY A 24 37.13 10.21 -4.96
N THR A 25 36.26 9.22 -5.00
CA THR A 25 36.60 7.82 -5.32
C THR A 25 36.40 7.49 -6.80
N GLY A 26 35.58 8.27 -7.52
CA GLY A 26 35.15 7.98 -8.89
C GLY A 26 34.31 6.69 -9.01
N ARG A 27 33.97 6.05 -7.90
CA ARG A 27 33.28 4.78 -7.84
C ARG A 27 32.10 4.87 -6.86
N SER A 28 30.94 4.41 -7.27
CA SER A 28 29.79 4.19 -6.36
C SER A 28 30.10 2.97 -5.49
N ILE A 29 30.02 3.14 -4.18
CA ILE A 29 30.25 2.07 -3.20
C ILE A 29 28.96 1.26 -2.99
N LEU A 30 27.86 1.98 -2.75
CA LEU A 30 26.53 1.39 -2.59
C LEU A 30 25.54 2.10 -3.53
N PRO A 31 24.59 1.37 -4.14
CA PRO A 31 23.54 1.99 -4.95
C PRO A 31 22.65 2.86 -4.05
N GLU A 32 22.30 4.06 -4.52
CA GLU A 32 21.29 4.89 -3.84
C GLU A 32 19.91 4.20 -3.98
N PRO A 33 19.24 3.84 -2.88
CA PRO A 33 17.93 3.21 -2.97
C PRO A 33 16.89 4.20 -3.48
N ASP A 34 15.97 3.70 -4.29
CA ASP A 34 14.83 4.47 -4.79
C ASP A 34 13.53 3.74 -4.45
N VAL A 35 12.41 4.47 -4.44
CA VAL A 35 11.11 3.93 -4.08
C VAL A 35 10.41 3.32 -5.28
N LEU A 36 9.86 2.11 -5.09
CA LEU A 36 8.90 1.49 -5.99
C LEU A 36 7.50 1.69 -5.42
N LEU A 37 6.68 2.47 -6.10
CA LEU A 37 5.29 2.69 -5.73
C LEU A 37 4.36 1.88 -6.63
N THR A 38 3.28 1.37 -6.04
CA THR A 38 2.15 0.81 -6.79
C THR A 38 1.35 1.94 -7.44
N THR A 39 0.46 1.58 -8.36
CA THR A 39 -0.50 2.53 -8.98
C THR A 39 -1.39 3.21 -7.93
N THR A 40 -1.61 2.55 -6.79
CA THR A 40 -2.38 3.07 -5.67
C THR A 40 -1.50 3.16 -4.42
N PRO A 41 -0.70 4.23 -4.26
CA PRO A 41 0.26 4.36 -3.16
C PRO A 41 -0.41 4.65 -1.81
N LYS A 42 -1.70 4.98 -1.81
CA LYS A 42 -2.50 5.23 -0.61
C LYS A 42 -3.84 4.52 -0.73
N VAL A 43 -4.24 3.83 0.33
CA VAL A 43 -5.58 3.26 0.48
C VAL A 43 -6.37 4.12 1.45
N THR A 44 -7.58 4.50 1.08
CA THR A 44 -8.48 5.30 1.89
C THR A 44 -9.12 4.45 2.97
N GLY A 45 -9.05 4.91 4.22
CA GLY A 45 -9.65 4.26 5.38
C GLY A 45 -11.15 4.53 5.52
N LEU A 46 -11.76 3.89 6.50
CA LEU A 46 -13.20 3.95 6.74
C LEU A 46 -13.75 5.36 7.03
N ASP A 47 -12.87 6.27 7.47
CA ASP A 47 -13.14 7.66 7.82
C ASP A 47 -12.74 8.67 6.71
N GLY A 48 -12.37 8.18 5.53
CA GLY A 48 -11.96 9.01 4.41
C GLY A 48 -10.51 9.50 4.45
N ARG A 49 -9.77 9.28 5.55
CA ARG A 49 -8.34 9.58 5.65
C ARG A 49 -7.52 8.39 5.15
N LYS A 50 -6.21 8.57 4.99
CA LYS A 50 -5.29 7.45 4.71
C LYS A 50 -5.48 6.35 5.74
N MET A 51 -5.64 5.11 5.29
CA MET A 51 -5.77 3.94 6.16
C MET A 51 -4.55 3.80 7.09
N SER A 52 -4.80 3.73 8.39
CA SER A 52 -3.76 3.63 9.42
C SER A 52 -4.27 2.94 10.68
N LYS A 53 -3.47 2.04 11.25
CA LYS A 53 -3.81 1.37 12.53
C LYS A 53 -4.02 2.36 13.66
N SER A 54 -3.21 3.44 13.72
CA SER A 54 -3.31 4.47 14.76
C SER A 54 -4.60 5.29 14.69
N TYR A 55 -5.30 5.30 13.56
CA TYR A 55 -6.59 5.97 13.40
C TYR A 55 -7.79 5.06 13.63
N GLY A 56 -7.57 3.75 13.77
CA GLY A 56 -8.64 2.78 13.91
C GLY A 56 -9.55 2.67 12.67
N ASN A 57 -9.10 3.13 11.51
CA ASN A 57 -9.86 3.20 10.27
C ASN A 57 -9.50 2.11 9.25
N THR A 58 -8.89 1.01 9.75
CA THR A 58 -8.36 -0.08 8.93
C THR A 58 -9.33 -1.24 8.79
N ILE A 59 -9.13 -1.99 7.70
CA ILE A 59 -9.66 -3.35 7.52
C ILE A 59 -8.49 -4.31 7.73
N GLY A 60 -8.64 -5.25 8.66
CA GLY A 60 -7.61 -6.25 8.95
C GLY A 60 -7.63 -7.38 7.92
N LEU A 61 -6.44 -7.83 7.46
CA LEU A 61 -6.32 -8.90 6.46
C LEU A 61 -6.87 -10.26 6.93
N ARG A 62 -6.97 -10.47 8.26
CA ARG A 62 -7.52 -11.69 8.87
C ARG A 62 -8.77 -11.40 9.69
N GLU A 63 -9.38 -10.25 9.49
CA GLU A 63 -10.58 -9.85 10.18
C GLU A 63 -11.77 -10.73 9.76
N ASP A 64 -12.77 -10.84 10.63
CA ASP A 64 -13.98 -11.58 10.30
C ASP A 64 -14.72 -10.93 9.12
N PRO A 65 -15.07 -11.70 8.07
CA PRO A 65 -15.71 -11.16 6.88
C PRO A 65 -17.02 -10.39 7.16
N ASP A 66 -17.81 -10.84 8.13
CA ASP A 66 -19.05 -10.16 8.50
C ASP A 66 -18.78 -8.82 9.20
N GLU A 67 -17.72 -8.75 10.02
CA GLU A 67 -17.29 -7.50 10.66
C GLU A 67 -16.73 -6.53 9.60
N VAL A 68 -15.97 -7.02 8.61
CA VAL A 68 -15.50 -6.22 7.46
C VAL A 68 -16.69 -5.65 6.69
N ALA A 69 -17.69 -6.47 6.40
CA ALA A 69 -18.91 -6.02 5.72
C ALA A 69 -19.66 -4.94 6.51
N LYS A 70 -19.78 -5.10 7.84
CA LYS A 70 -20.40 -4.10 8.73
C LYS A 70 -19.63 -2.77 8.71
N LYS A 71 -18.31 -2.82 8.85
CA LYS A 71 -17.43 -1.64 8.79
C LYS A 71 -17.58 -0.88 7.48
N LEU A 72 -17.55 -1.57 6.36
CA LEU A 72 -17.72 -0.96 5.04
C LEU A 72 -19.11 -0.35 4.83
N LYS A 73 -20.18 -0.99 5.33
CA LYS A 73 -21.53 -0.42 5.31
C LYS A 73 -21.59 0.94 6.02
N THR A 74 -20.87 1.09 7.14
CA THR A 74 -20.83 2.33 7.91
C THR A 74 -19.75 3.33 7.46
N MET A 75 -18.89 2.94 6.50
CA MET A 75 -17.84 3.80 5.96
C MET A 75 -18.42 5.14 5.49
N GLN A 76 -17.68 6.21 5.75
CA GLN A 76 -18.06 7.57 5.36
C GLN A 76 -18.25 7.69 3.84
N THR A 77 -19.25 8.47 3.44
CA THR A 77 -19.57 8.77 2.04
C THR A 77 -19.42 10.28 1.80
N ASP A 78 -19.80 10.76 0.61
CA ASP A 78 -19.82 12.21 0.30
C ASP A 78 -20.65 12.95 1.36
N PRO A 79 -20.05 13.86 2.14
CA PRO A 79 -20.76 14.62 3.18
C PRO A 79 -21.87 15.53 2.64
N ALA A 80 -21.79 15.93 1.36
CA ALA A 80 -22.81 16.75 0.73
C ALA A 80 -24.09 15.98 0.42
N ARG A 81 -24.02 14.64 0.36
CA ARG A 81 -25.15 13.78 0.08
C ARG A 81 -25.84 13.33 1.37
N VAL A 82 -26.78 14.11 1.85
CA VAL A 82 -27.52 13.84 3.12
C VAL A 82 -28.69 12.89 2.89
N ARG A 83 -29.41 13.04 1.78
CA ARG A 83 -30.58 12.22 1.45
C ARG A 83 -30.29 11.33 0.24
N ARG A 84 -31.04 10.23 0.11
CA ARG A 84 -30.93 9.34 -1.07
C ARG A 84 -31.22 10.08 -2.39
N THR A 85 -32.08 11.08 -2.34
CA THR A 85 -32.48 11.90 -3.49
C THR A 85 -31.48 12.99 -3.87
N ASP A 86 -30.48 13.23 -3.03
CA ASP A 86 -29.48 14.25 -3.31
C ASP A 86 -28.44 13.66 -4.29
N PRO A 87 -28.06 14.42 -5.34
CA PRO A 87 -26.97 14.03 -6.20
C PRO A 87 -25.65 14.04 -5.40
N GLY A 88 -24.82 13.03 -5.62
CA GLY A 88 -23.50 12.92 -4.99
C GLY A 88 -22.37 13.30 -5.95
N ASN A 89 -21.18 13.51 -5.39
CA ASN A 89 -19.95 13.66 -6.15
C ASN A 89 -18.99 12.51 -5.81
N PRO A 90 -18.79 11.53 -6.73
CA PRO A 90 -17.87 10.42 -6.49
C PRO A 90 -16.47 10.89 -6.09
N GLU A 91 -15.93 11.92 -6.69
CA GLU A 91 -14.57 12.43 -6.43
C GLU A 91 -14.37 12.97 -5.00
N LYS A 92 -15.48 13.27 -4.29
CA LYS A 92 -15.48 13.68 -2.87
C LYS A 92 -15.86 12.54 -1.92
N CYS A 93 -16.14 11.37 -2.46
CA CYS A 93 -16.61 10.21 -1.70
C CYS A 93 -15.47 9.22 -1.46
N PRO A 94 -15.08 8.94 -0.20
CA PRO A 94 -14.02 7.96 0.10
C PRO A 94 -14.29 6.56 -0.46
N VAL A 95 -15.54 6.19 -0.65
CA VAL A 95 -15.92 4.90 -1.25
C VAL A 95 -15.52 4.83 -2.74
N TRP A 96 -15.43 5.97 -3.43
CA TRP A 96 -15.00 6.01 -4.81
C TRP A 96 -13.55 5.55 -5.00
N ASP A 97 -12.67 5.89 -4.06
CA ASP A 97 -11.28 5.41 -4.06
C ASP A 97 -11.23 3.88 -4.01
N LEU A 98 -12.13 3.26 -3.24
CA LEU A 98 -12.24 1.81 -3.20
C LEU A 98 -12.82 1.23 -4.50
N HIS A 99 -13.77 1.91 -5.16
CA HIS A 99 -14.25 1.48 -6.47
C HIS A 99 -13.15 1.51 -7.53
N GLN A 100 -12.28 2.53 -7.51
CA GLN A 100 -11.14 2.59 -8.41
C GLN A 100 -10.16 1.43 -8.21
N LEU A 101 -10.11 0.86 -7.01
CA LEU A 101 -9.23 -0.24 -6.66
C LEU A 101 -9.84 -1.62 -6.97
N TYR A 102 -11.11 -1.80 -6.63
CA TYR A 102 -11.77 -3.11 -6.56
C TYR A 102 -12.83 -3.35 -7.64
N SER A 103 -13.31 -2.32 -8.31
CA SER A 103 -14.39 -2.45 -9.28
C SER A 103 -13.87 -2.40 -10.72
N ASP A 104 -14.50 -3.17 -11.60
CA ASP A 104 -14.27 -3.09 -13.03
C ASP A 104 -14.83 -1.77 -13.63
N ALA A 105 -14.47 -1.51 -14.88
CA ALA A 105 -14.85 -0.28 -15.57
C ALA A 105 -16.37 -0.14 -15.78
N GLU A 106 -17.12 -1.23 -15.83
CA GLU A 106 -18.58 -1.20 -15.97
C GLU A 106 -19.23 -0.78 -14.65
N THR A 107 -18.84 -1.41 -13.56
CA THR A 107 -19.29 -1.06 -12.20
C THR A 107 -18.92 0.38 -11.86
N GLN A 108 -17.70 0.84 -12.20
CA GLN A 108 -17.30 2.24 -11.97
C GLN A 108 -18.20 3.21 -12.73
N ARG A 109 -18.52 2.96 -13.99
CA ARG A 109 -19.44 3.79 -14.77
C ARG A 109 -20.85 3.81 -14.18
N TRP A 110 -21.36 2.64 -13.78
CA TRP A 110 -22.67 2.53 -13.14
C TRP A 110 -22.72 3.36 -11.84
N VAL A 111 -21.68 3.26 -11.00
CA VAL A 111 -21.56 4.03 -9.76
C VAL A 111 -21.47 5.51 -10.02
N ASP A 112 -20.62 5.95 -10.95
CA ASP A 112 -20.45 7.36 -11.27
C ASP A 112 -21.77 8.00 -11.74
N GLN A 113 -22.41 7.38 -12.73
CA GLN A 113 -23.70 7.86 -13.27
C GLN A 113 -24.80 7.81 -12.22
N GLY A 114 -24.93 6.70 -11.50
CA GLY A 114 -25.95 6.52 -10.49
C GLY A 114 -25.81 7.44 -9.28
N CYS A 115 -24.58 7.73 -8.87
CA CYS A 115 -24.30 8.67 -7.79
C CYS A 115 -24.65 10.10 -8.18
N ARG A 116 -24.18 10.57 -9.33
CA ARG A 116 -24.43 11.94 -9.83
C ARG A 116 -25.90 12.23 -10.14
N SER A 117 -26.64 11.21 -10.57
CA SER A 117 -28.09 11.33 -10.86
C SER A 117 -28.99 11.07 -9.65
N ALA A 118 -28.44 10.73 -8.48
CA ALA A 118 -29.17 10.18 -7.34
C ALA A 118 -29.95 8.87 -7.68
N GLY A 119 -29.59 8.19 -8.76
CA GLY A 119 -30.23 6.95 -9.23
C GLY A 119 -29.98 5.74 -8.33
N ILE A 120 -28.84 5.71 -7.60
CA ILE A 120 -28.49 4.63 -6.66
C ILE A 120 -28.32 5.18 -5.25
N GLY A 121 -28.57 4.33 -4.24
CA GLY A 121 -28.31 4.65 -2.83
C GLY A 121 -26.87 4.36 -2.43
N CYS A 122 -26.36 5.00 -1.35
CA CYS A 122 -24.98 4.77 -0.89
C CYS A 122 -24.72 3.33 -0.45
N LEU A 123 -25.70 2.64 0.15
CA LEU A 123 -25.54 1.22 0.50
C LEU A 123 -25.53 0.31 -0.73
N GLU A 124 -26.32 0.66 -1.73
CA GLU A 124 -26.37 -0.03 -3.02
C GLU A 124 -25.05 0.14 -3.79
N CYS A 125 -24.52 1.36 -3.79
CA CYS A 125 -23.20 1.70 -4.32
C CYS A 125 -22.10 0.87 -3.65
N LYS A 126 -22.09 0.76 -2.32
CA LYS A 126 -21.05 0.05 -1.56
C LYS A 126 -21.04 -1.45 -1.79
N LYS A 127 -22.17 -2.06 -2.18
CA LYS A 127 -22.32 -3.51 -2.26
C LYS A 127 -21.24 -4.20 -3.10
N PRO A 128 -20.95 -3.80 -4.35
CA PRO A 128 -19.90 -4.43 -5.16
C PRO A 128 -18.52 -4.40 -4.52
N VAL A 129 -18.15 -3.29 -3.88
CA VAL A 129 -16.88 -3.15 -3.17
C VAL A 129 -16.83 -4.03 -1.93
N ILE A 130 -17.93 -4.10 -1.16
CA ILE A 130 -18.03 -4.97 0.02
C ILE A 130 -17.84 -6.42 -0.41
N ASP A 131 -18.54 -6.87 -1.43
CA ASP A 131 -18.48 -8.25 -1.91
C ASP A 131 -17.04 -8.62 -2.32
N LYS A 132 -16.33 -7.74 -3.02
CA LYS A 132 -14.94 -7.96 -3.44
C LYS A 132 -13.94 -7.98 -2.28
N ILE A 133 -14.06 -7.04 -1.36
CA ILE A 133 -13.16 -6.99 -0.19
C ILE A 133 -13.40 -8.18 0.73
N VAL A 134 -14.65 -8.58 0.94
CA VAL A 134 -15.00 -9.76 1.73
C VAL A 134 -14.47 -11.04 1.09
N GLU A 135 -14.56 -11.18 -0.22
CA GLU A 135 -13.98 -12.30 -0.98
C GLU A 135 -12.46 -12.37 -0.75
N GLU A 136 -11.76 -11.25 -0.88
CA GLU A 136 -10.31 -11.16 -0.71
C GLU A 136 -9.88 -11.50 0.73
N VAL A 137 -10.52 -10.88 1.74
CA VAL A 137 -10.25 -11.13 3.16
C VAL A 137 -10.52 -12.58 3.52
N THR A 138 -11.59 -13.17 3.01
CA THR A 138 -11.91 -14.59 3.22
C THR A 138 -10.80 -15.49 2.68
N GLY A 139 -10.32 -15.24 1.46
CA GLY A 139 -9.19 -15.97 0.89
C GLY A 139 -7.88 -15.78 1.66
N MET A 140 -7.61 -14.58 2.16
CA MET A 140 -6.44 -14.31 3.02
C MET A 140 -6.53 -15.07 4.35
N ARG A 141 -7.71 -15.07 4.98
CA ARG A 141 -7.96 -15.77 6.24
C ARG A 141 -7.80 -17.27 6.10
N GLN A 142 -8.32 -17.85 5.01
CA GLN A 142 -8.14 -19.28 4.71
C GLN A 142 -6.67 -19.66 4.56
N ARG A 143 -5.87 -18.85 3.85
CA ARG A 143 -4.42 -19.08 3.72
C ARG A 143 -3.67 -18.90 5.03
N ALA A 144 -4.12 -18.02 5.91
CA ALA A 144 -3.51 -17.78 7.22
C ALA A 144 -3.72 -18.95 8.19
N GLN A 145 -4.78 -19.74 8.01
CA GLN A 145 -5.13 -20.84 8.91
C GLN A 145 -4.02 -21.87 9.06
N GLU A 146 -3.33 -22.22 7.97
CA GLU A 146 -2.20 -23.16 8.00
C GLU A 146 -1.09 -22.70 8.96
N TYR A 147 -0.81 -21.40 8.99
CA TYR A 147 0.21 -20.79 9.83
C TYR A 147 -0.23 -20.62 11.28
N GLU A 148 -1.52 -20.39 11.51
CA GLU A 148 -2.11 -20.29 12.85
C GLU A 148 -2.13 -21.67 13.52
N ASP A 149 -2.41 -22.72 12.76
CA ASP A 149 -2.47 -24.09 13.26
C ASP A 149 -1.08 -24.71 13.43
N ASN A 150 -0.03 -24.15 12.83
CA ASN A 150 1.32 -24.68 12.84
C ASN A 150 2.38 -23.61 13.19
N PRO A 151 2.52 -23.22 14.46
CA PRO A 151 3.51 -22.24 14.91
C PRO A 151 4.96 -22.62 14.60
N ASP A 152 5.29 -23.91 14.58
CA ASP A 152 6.64 -24.38 14.28
C ASP A 152 7.02 -24.11 12.82
N LEU A 153 6.07 -24.20 11.89
CA LEU A 153 6.26 -23.78 10.51
C LEU A 153 6.63 -22.28 10.44
N VAL A 154 5.92 -21.44 11.19
CA VAL A 154 6.20 -20.00 11.25
C VAL A 154 7.60 -19.73 11.81
N HIS A 155 7.98 -20.40 12.90
CA HIS A 155 9.32 -20.28 13.48
C HIS A 155 10.41 -20.72 12.50
N GLY A 156 10.19 -21.81 11.76
CA GLY A 156 11.09 -22.27 10.69
C GLY A 156 11.30 -21.24 9.60
N ILE A 157 10.20 -20.65 9.08
CA ILE A 157 10.23 -19.59 8.06
C ILE A 157 11.00 -18.36 8.58
N ILE A 158 10.77 -17.96 9.83
CA ILE A 158 11.49 -16.83 10.45
C ILE A 158 12.98 -17.12 10.55
N ALA A 159 13.36 -18.32 11.03
CA ALA A 159 14.77 -18.72 11.17
C ALA A 159 15.50 -18.69 9.83
N GLU A 160 14.93 -19.32 8.80
CA GLU A 160 15.49 -19.31 7.44
C GLU A 160 15.58 -17.88 6.86
N GLY A 161 14.53 -17.10 7.04
CA GLY A 161 14.51 -15.69 6.62
C GLY A 161 15.58 -14.84 7.30
N CYS A 162 15.83 -15.08 8.60
CA CYS A 162 16.89 -14.42 9.35
C CYS A 162 18.28 -14.79 8.83
N GLU A 163 18.52 -16.05 8.48
CA GLU A 163 19.80 -16.48 7.89
C GLU A 163 20.07 -15.80 6.55
N LYS A 164 19.07 -15.80 5.66
CA LYS A 164 19.15 -15.08 4.36
C LYS A 164 19.42 -13.60 4.55
N ALA A 165 18.70 -12.95 5.46
CA ALA A 165 18.88 -11.53 5.74
C ALA A 165 20.26 -11.21 6.31
N ARG A 166 20.78 -12.05 7.22
CA ARG A 166 22.14 -11.89 7.78
C ARG A 166 23.22 -12.03 6.70
N ALA A 167 23.06 -12.96 5.76
CA ALA A 167 24.02 -13.13 4.68
C ALA A 167 24.11 -11.86 3.81
N VAL A 168 22.97 -11.31 3.40
CA VAL A 168 22.90 -10.07 2.57
C VAL A 168 23.40 -8.87 3.36
N ALA A 169 22.96 -8.69 4.61
CA ALA A 169 23.38 -7.59 5.45
C ALA A 169 24.86 -7.65 5.82
N GLY A 170 25.39 -8.86 6.03
CA GLY A 170 26.80 -9.09 6.29
C GLY A 170 27.68 -8.63 5.14
N GLN A 171 27.33 -9.02 3.91
CA GLN A 171 28.05 -8.57 2.72
C GLN A 171 28.04 -7.04 2.58
N THR A 172 26.88 -6.43 2.75
CA THR A 172 26.74 -4.97 2.70
C THR A 172 27.58 -4.27 3.78
N LEU A 173 27.58 -4.82 5.00
CA LEU A 173 28.38 -4.29 6.12
C LEU A 173 29.88 -4.41 5.85
N ASP A 174 30.33 -5.47 5.25
CA ASP A 174 31.74 -5.67 4.90
C ASP A 174 32.17 -4.68 3.81
N ASP A 175 31.35 -4.45 2.79
CA ASP A 175 31.60 -3.44 1.77
C ASP A 175 31.70 -2.03 2.38
N VAL A 176 30.81 -1.70 3.32
CA VAL A 176 30.86 -0.42 4.07
C VAL A 176 32.14 -0.32 4.88
N LYS A 177 32.51 -1.35 5.65
CA LYS A 177 33.75 -1.35 6.46
C LYS A 177 34.98 -1.16 5.60
N GLN A 178 35.05 -1.84 4.46
CA GLN A 178 36.16 -1.67 3.51
C GLN A 178 36.25 -0.26 2.99
N ALA A 179 35.11 0.32 2.58
CA ALA A 179 35.04 1.69 2.06
C ALA A 179 35.45 2.74 3.09
N MET A 180 35.13 2.50 4.36
CA MET A 180 35.50 3.37 5.49
C MET A 180 36.92 3.14 6.03
N GLY A 181 37.65 2.16 5.51
CA GLY A 181 38.97 1.78 6.05
C GLY A 181 38.90 1.14 7.43
N LEU A 182 37.75 0.59 7.83
CA LEU A 182 37.55 -0.06 9.14
C LEU A 182 37.71 -1.59 9.08
N ALA A 183 38.20 -2.12 7.99
CA ALA A 183 38.53 -3.54 7.86
C ALA A 183 39.85 -3.85 8.61
N TYR A 184 39.75 -4.12 9.91
CA TYR A 184 40.89 -4.63 10.67
C TYR A 184 41.17 -6.08 10.28
N ARG A 185 42.43 -6.39 9.95
CA ARG A 185 42.95 -7.74 9.75
C ARG A 185 43.25 -8.41 11.08
#